data_067eaa138903e3ca9824f8bd1712a1c8
#
_entry.id   067eaa138903e3ca9824f8bd1712a1c8
#
_cell.length_a   1.000
_cell.length_b   1.000
_cell.length_c   1.000
_cell.angle_alpha   90.00
_cell.angle_beta   90.00
_cell.angle_gamma   90.00
#
_symmetry.space_group_name_H-M   'P 1'
#
loop_
_entity.id
_entity.type
_entity.pdbx_description
1 polymer ?
#
loop_
_entity_poly.entity_id
_entity_poly.type
_entity_poly.pdbx_seq_one_letter_code
_entity_poly.pdbx_strand_id
1 'polypeptide(L)' 'MENFKISRIHTKLGIFRPSGILNNESGIKNISYISAVYMGTDGWCELNLQSEHTQNLLRDIQIEVLQYLA' A
#
# COMPACT_ATOMS: atom_id res chain seq x y z
N MET A 1 11.51 9.48 7.61
CA MET A 1 10.09 9.19 7.83
C MET A 1 9.26 10.18 7.03
N GLU A 2 8.54 9.70 6.04
CA GLU A 2 7.76 10.55 5.15
C GLU A 2 6.35 10.00 5.00
N ASN A 3 5.38 10.89 5.09
CA ASN A 3 3.99 10.53 4.82
C ASN A 3 3.79 10.46 3.31
N PHE A 4 3.00 9.48 2.87
CA PHE A 4 2.66 9.38 1.46
C PHE A 4 1.17 9.09 1.31
N LYS A 5 0.65 9.47 0.15
CA LYS A 5 -0.73 9.18 -0.22
C LYS A 5 -0.77 9.00 -1.72
N ILE A 6 -1.05 7.78 -2.14
CA ILE A 6 -1.11 7.43 -3.56
C ILE A 6 -2.56 7.43 -3.99
N SER A 7 -2.89 8.26 -4.98
CA SER A 7 -4.26 8.33 -5.49
C SER A 7 -4.67 7.06 -6.21
N ARG A 8 -3.72 6.40 -6.87
CA ARG A 8 -3.99 5.18 -7.62
C ARG A 8 -2.67 4.54 -8.01
N ILE A 9 -2.53 3.26 -7.74
CA ILE A 9 -1.39 2.50 -8.21
C ILE A 9 -1.88 1.19 -8.82
N HIS A 10 -1.40 0.89 -10.01
CA HIS A 10 -1.71 -0.36 -10.71
C HIS A 10 -0.66 -1.39 -10.34
N THR A 11 -1.10 -2.48 -9.74
CA THR A 11 -0.21 -3.55 -9.34
C THR A 11 -0.63 -4.86 -9.99
N LYS A 12 0.21 -5.89 -9.86
CA LYS A 12 -0.10 -7.21 -10.37
C LYS A 12 -1.36 -7.82 -9.71
N LEU A 13 -1.74 -7.32 -8.54
CA LEU A 13 -2.90 -7.81 -7.80
C LEU A 13 -4.12 -6.91 -7.98
N GLY A 14 -4.02 -5.83 -8.74
CA GLY A 14 -5.11 -4.92 -8.96
C GLY A 14 -4.74 -3.47 -8.71
N ILE A 15 -5.76 -2.63 -8.57
CA ILE A 15 -5.57 -1.20 -8.38
C ILE A 15 -5.80 -0.85 -6.92
N PHE A 16 -4.84 -0.17 -6.32
CA PHE A 16 -4.89 0.19 -4.91
C PHE A 16 -4.72 1.69 -4.70
N ARG A 17 -5.17 2.14 -3.54
CA ARG A 17 -5.01 3.53 -3.11
C ARG A 17 -4.45 3.50 -1.68
N PRO A 18 -3.15 3.22 -1.53
CA PRO A 18 -2.53 3.12 -0.21
C PRO A 18 -2.07 4.47 0.30
N SER A 19 -2.06 4.62 1.62
CA SER A 19 -1.43 5.76 2.27
C SER A 19 -0.78 5.30 3.57
N GLY A 20 0.23 6.04 4.00
CA GLY A 20 0.93 5.68 5.21
C GLY A 20 2.23 6.44 5.38
N ILE A 21 3.19 5.79 6.01
CA ILE A 21 4.48 6.37 6.31
C ILE A 21 5.57 5.51 5.69
N LEU A 22 6.45 6.15 4.91
CA LEU A 22 7.63 5.50 4.36
C LEU A 22 8.77 5.65 5.35
N ASN A 23 9.25 4.54 5.87
CA ASN A 23 10.38 4.50 6.78
C ASN A 23 11.63 4.09 6.03
N ASN A 24 12.74 4.77 6.32
CA ASN A 24 14.02 4.45 5.72
C ASN A 24 15.08 4.47 6.83
N GLU A 25 15.42 3.28 7.33
CA GLU A 25 16.40 3.12 8.39
C GLU A 25 17.58 2.28 7.90
N SER A 26 18.78 2.86 8.00
CA SER A 26 20.01 2.15 7.61
C SER A 26 19.94 1.60 6.18
N GLY A 27 19.32 2.35 5.28
CA GLY A 27 19.19 1.94 3.89
C GLY A 27 18.07 0.95 3.61
N ILE A 28 17.37 0.51 4.64
CA ILE A 28 16.25 -0.41 4.49
C ILE A 28 14.95 0.41 4.47
N LYS A 29 14.18 0.24 3.41
CA LYS A 29 12.89 0.92 3.26
C LYS A 29 11.76 -0.02 3.61
N ASN A 30 10.83 0.46 4.43
CA ASN A 30 9.61 -0.27 4.69
C ASN A 30 8.45 0.72 4.83
N ILE A 31 7.24 0.19 4.83
CA ILE A 31 6.02 1.00 4.82
C ILE A 31 5.15 0.64 6.01
N SER A 32 4.70 1.67 6.73
CA SER A 32 3.66 1.53 7.74
C SER A 32 2.37 2.08 7.16
N TYR A 33 1.45 1.20 6.78
CA TYR A 33 0.21 1.63 6.16
C TYR A 33 -0.75 2.21 7.19
N ILE A 34 -1.35 3.35 6.86
CA ILE A 34 -2.40 3.96 7.68
C ILE A 34 -3.76 3.64 7.09
N SER A 35 -3.82 3.54 5.75
CA SER A 35 -5.06 3.26 5.06
C SER A 35 -4.74 2.58 3.74
N ALA A 36 -5.63 1.72 3.29
CA ALA A 36 -5.52 1.10 1.97
C ALA A 36 -6.91 0.85 1.43
N VAL A 37 -7.10 1.20 0.17
CA VAL A 37 -8.36 1.02 -0.54
C VAL A 37 -8.08 0.23 -1.81
N TYR A 38 -8.97 -0.67 -2.16
CA TYR A 38 -8.83 -1.53 -3.32
C TYR A 38 -9.97 -1.28 -4.29
N MET A 39 -9.66 -1.22 -5.59
CA MET A 39 -10.70 -1.10 -6.60
C MET A 39 -11.31 -2.47 -6.87
N GLY A 40 -12.52 -2.65 -6.36
CA GLY A 40 -13.28 -3.87 -6.59
C GLY A 40 -14.23 -3.72 -7.78
N THR A 41 -15.07 -4.72 -7.98
CA THR A 41 -16.01 -4.73 -9.08
C THR A 41 -17.04 -3.60 -8.98
N ASP A 42 -17.44 -3.29 -7.76
CA ASP A 42 -18.47 -2.28 -7.49
C ASP A 42 -17.89 -0.93 -7.04
N GLY A 43 -16.60 -0.74 -7.21
CA GLY A 43 -15.94 0.50 -6.84
C GLY A 43 -14.87 0.30 -5.77
N TRP A 44 -14.51 1.41 -5.14
CA TRP A 44 -13.45 1.37 -4.12
C TRP A 44 -13.93 0.70 -2.85
N CYS A 45 -13.12 -0.23 -2.35
CA CYS A 45 -13.39 -0.96 -1.11
C CYS A 45 -12.28 -0.68 -0.11
N GLU A 46 -12.64 -0.19 1.07
CA GLU A 46 -11.66 0.04 2.12
C GLU A 46 -11.20 -1.30 2.70
N LEU A 47 -9.89 -1.46 2.84
CA LEU A 47 -9.31 -2.68 3.37
C LEU A 47 -9.13 -2.60 4.88
N ASN A 48 -9.38 -3.72 5.55
CA ASN A 48 -9.19 -3.80 6.99
C ASN A 48 -7.73 -4.14 7.28
N LEU A 49 -6.97 -3.15 7.76
CA LEU A 49 -5.54 -3.31 8.01
C LEU A 49 -5.23 -4.32 9.11
N GLN A 50 -6.21 -4.69 9.92
CA GLN A 50 -6.03 -5.69 10.96
C GLN A 50 -6.19 -7.11 10.41
N SER A 51 -6.73 -7.25 9.22
CA SER A 51 -6.94 -8.56 8.60
C SER A 51 -5.61 -9.13 8.11
N GLU A 52 -5.38 -10.39 8.40
CA GLU A 52 -4.20 -11.09 7.91
C GLU A 52 -4.18 -11.13 6.37
N HIS A 53 -5.35 -11.33 5.76
CA HIS A 53 -5.47 -11.32 4.30
C HIS A 53 -5.01 -9.97 3.72
N THR A 54 -5.45 -8.88 4.32
CA THR A 54 -5.04 -7.54 3.88
C THR A 54 -3.55 -7.33 4.06
N GLN A 55 -3.00 -7.77 5.19
CA GLN A 55 -1.57 -7.63 5.45
C GLN A 55 -0.74 -8.38 4.41
N ASN A 56 -1.20 -9.56 4.01
CA ASN A 56 -0.52 -10.34 2.97
C ASN A 56 -0.60 -9.64 1.62
N LEU A 57 -1.75 -9.08 1.27
CA LEU A 57 -1.91 -8.33 0.02
C LEU A 57 -0.95 -7.14 -0.03
N LEU A 58 -0.91 -6.37 1.05
CA LEU A 58 -0.06 -5.18 1.10
C LEU A 58 1.42 -5.54 1.07
N ARG A 59 1.79 -6.67 1.66
CA ARG A 59 3.16 -7.16 1.58
C ARG A 59 3.53 -7.52 0.15
N ASP A 60 2.61 -8.15 -0.56
CA ASP A 60 2.88 -8.58 -1.94
C ASP A 60 3.03 -7.42 -2.89
N ILE A 61 2.34 -6.29 -2.64
CA ILE A 61 2.45 -5.12 -3.51
C ILE A 61 3.49 -4.11 -3.01
N GLN A 62 4.14 -4.37 -1.89
CA GLN A 62 5.05 -3.40 -1.28
C GLN A 62 6.18 -2.99 -2.22
N ILE A 63 6.72 -3.92 -2.97
CA ILE A 63 7.81 -3.63 -3.92
C ILE A 63 7.32 -2.63 -4.96
N GLU A 64 6.11 -2.83 -5.48
CA GLU A 64 5.54 -1.93 -6.48
C GLU A 64 5.26 -0.54 -5.89
N VAL A 65 4.78 -0.49 -4.64
CA VAL A 65 4.56 0.78 -3.96
C VAL A 65 5.88 1.51 -3.74
N LEU A 66 6.92 0.81 -3.32
CA LEU A 66 8.25 1.41 -3.11
C LEU A 66 8.81 1.94 -4.43
N GLN A 67 8.61 1.23 -5.53
CA GLN A 67 9.05 1.69 -6.83
C GLN A 67 8.29 2.93 -7.27
N TYR A 68 7.01 3.00 -6.96
CA TYR A 68 6.18 4.16 -7.27
C TYR A 68 6.67 5.40 -6.53
N LEU A 69 7.09 5.21 -5.27
CA LEU A 69 7.54 6.31 -4.42
C LEU A 69 8.98 6.71 -4.65
N ALA A 70 9.73 5.91 -5.37
CA ALA A 70 11.15 6.19 -5.65
C ALA A 70 11.32 7.37 -6.61
#